data_4c72e81138101092e09ab91ceb6460bb
#
_entry.id   4c72e81138101092e09ab91ceb6460bb
#
_cell.length_a   1.000
_cell.length_b   1.000
_cell.length_c   1.000
_cell.angle_alpha   90.00
_cell.angle_beta   90.00
_cell.angle_gamma   90.00
#
_symmetry.space_group_name_H-M   'P 1'
#
loop_
_entity.id
_entity.type
_entity.pdbx_description
1 polymer ?
#
loop_
_entity_poly.entity_id
_entity_poly.type
_entity_poly.pdbx_seq_one_letter_code
_entity_poly.pdbx_strand_id
1 'polypeptide(L)'
;MTEKHGSPNGFPPAHQERLEQGREAGNPFFKKDSPSSSSSSKNTLIVGVGTLISRLLGFVRDAGIAWLLGGSGAADALTAALRIPYMARRLFGEGTLSLSLTAACTRERLRGGSGCGLALAVTRKLALWTGFLALACMAGAGIIMRAIAPGLEERPEVFGEAVTLFRICAPYIWSVMMAAGCMAALHSRQRFLLPSLTPSLFNLCVIGFALLAAFNPSLQPGVLVACGVLCGGILQWLAQVPAIRILQREEGKRGKPADARTVSEAFRRLPAGIVGAAMPQLAFLGASALASLLPEGHMASLFYAERLLEFPLGVLGAAVGMAAAPRLAELAASKGLSRSSRFHEIPSFSLSQPQKPEQADPPPPLSAFRTARNDTKAIPGARLQKPWDGEGLAFEDGEPFFKRGEPPHGPLSPSPSSLPTAPPHSFSDEIQRAALLSLGLNLPAAAGLAAISLPLVAVVLGHGAFDAQAVSATALALCAYAPGLPAYALSRPLLAACHALESGLPLKAAAIALAVAIAGGYALTLRFGAWGPPLGVSLGLWCNAALLWIGLSRRVSLRLPLRSLAVQLAGTSLTFGSAYGVVLWAGHASNIAQLALAIPAGATVYAASLLIGDRNWFRLLKKR
;
A
#
# COMPACT_ATOMS: atom_id res chain seq x y z
N MET A 1 32.57 -10.45 40.74
CA MET A 1 32.12 -11.14 39.50
C MET A 1 30.70 -10.70 39.25
N THR A 2 30.47 -9.72 38.39
CA THR A 2 29.16 -9.20 38.03
C THR A 2 29.03 -9.27 36.52
N GLU A 3 28.25 -10.24 36.05
CA GLU A 3 27.89 -10.39 34.65
C GLU A 3 27.04 -9.21 34.19
N LYS A 4 27.49 -8.51 33.15
CA LYS A 4 26.71 -7.50 32.45
C LYS A 4 25.84 -8.21 31.42
N HIS A 5 24.53 -8.30 31.69
CA HIS A 5 23.54 -8.67 30.69
C HIS A 5 23.46 -7.57 29.58
N GLY A 6 23.74 -7.96 28.36
CA GLY A 6 23.57 -7.12 27.18
C GLY A 6 22.08 -6.87 26.91
N SER A 7 21.73 -5.61 26.62
CA SER A 7 20.41 -5.15 26.29
C SER A 7 19.98 -5.60 24.86
N PRO A 8 18.71 -5.99 24.63
CA PRO A 8 18.25 -6.54 23.36
C PRO A 8 18.05 -5.53 22.22
N ASN A 9 18.38 -4.26 22.39
CA ASN A 9 18.03 -3.19 21.43
C ASN A 9 19.16 -2.63 20.57
N GLY A 10 20.29 -3.30 20.42
CA GLY A 10 21.25 -3.06 19.33
C GLY A 10 21.85 -1.64 19.14
N PHE A 11 21.69 -0.71 20.09
CA PHE A 11 22.31 0.62 20.06
C PHE A 11 23.54 0.66 20.97
N PRO A 12 24.59 1.41 20.58
CA PRO A 12 25.77 1.58 21.43
C PRO A 12 25.39 2.22 22.78
N PRO A 13 26.02 1.84 23.89
CA PRO A 13 25.66 2.29 25.24
C PRO A 13 25.62 3.82 25.41
N ALA A 14 26.49 4.54 24.77
CA ALA A 14 26.51 6.01 24.78
C ALA A 14 25.24 6.67 24.15
N HIS A 15 24.50 5.94 23.34
CA HIS A 15 23.27 6.44 22.74
C HIS A 15 22.05 6.17 23.64
N GLN A 16 22.09 5.11 24.44
CA GLN A 16 21.05 4.82 25.43
C GLN A 16 21.12 5.76 26.62
N GLU A 17 22.31 6.07 27.14
CA GLU A 17 22.47 7.07 28.20
C GLU A 17 21.98 8.46 27.80
N ARG A 18 22.22 8.90 26.56
CA ARG A 18 21.66 10.17 26.04
C ARG A 18 20.13 10.15 25.90
N LEU A 19 19.54 9.00 25.60
CA LEU A 19 18.09 8.85 25.54
C LEU A 19 17.45 8.81 26.91
N GLU A 20 18.12 8.22 27.91
CA GLU A 20 17.65 8.19 29.30
C GLU A 20 17.83 9.54 29.98
N GLN A 21 18.96 10.19 29.83
CA GLN A 21 19.18 11.55 30.35
C GLN A 21 18.23 12.58 29.71
N GLY A 22 17.85 12.41 28.43
CA GLY A 22 16.82 13.22 27.78
C GLY A 22 15.40 12.98 28.32
N ARG A 23 15.12 11.81 28.88
CA ARG A 23 13.86 11.47 29.54
C ARG A 23 13.75 12.08 30.94
N GLU A 24 14.84 12.03 31.73
CA GLU A 24 14.89 12.57 33.09
C GLU A 24 14.91 14.11 33.12
N ALA A 25 15.50 14.74 32.11
CA ALA A 25 15.60 16.20 32.01
C ALA A 25 14.29 16.93 31.63
N GLY A 26 13.16 16.25 31.57
CA GLY A 26 11.85 16.85 31.29
C GLY A 26 11.76 17.53 29.92
N ASN A 27 12.54 17.11 28.94
CA ASN A 27 12.65 17.72 27.63
C ASN A 27 11.27 17.68 26.93
N PRO A 28 10.63 18.81 26.65
CA PRO A 28 9.29 18.88 26.07
C PRO A 28 9.18 18.20 24.69
N PHE A 29 10.32 17.90 24.05
CA PHE A 29 10.38 17.19 22.78
C PHE A 29 9.96 15.72 22.87
N PHE A 30 10.20 15.03 23.99
CA PHE A 30 9.84 13.62 24.17
C PHE A 30 8.43 13.40 24.70
N LYS A 31 7.80 14.41 25.30
CA LYS A 31 6.47 14.28 25.93
C LYS A 31 5.29 14.42 24.95
N LYS A 32 5.52 14.86 23.71
CA LYS A 32 4.43 15.24 22.79
C LYS A 32 4.20 14.30 21.61
N ASP A 33 5.07 13.33 21.34
CA ASP A 33 5.05 12.53 20.10
C ASP A 33 4.89 11.01 20.29
N SER A 34 4.65 10.51 21.50
CA SER A 34 4.12 9.15 21.65
C SER A 34 2.62 9.18 21.34
N PRO A 35 2.15 8.58 20.23
CA PRO A 35 0.72 8.54 19.94
C PRO A 35 0.05 7.75 21.07
N SER A 36 -0.80 8.39 21.86
CA SER A 36 -1.70 7.68 22.75
C SER A 36 -2.50 6.69 21.89
N SER A 37 -2.78 5.50 22.39
CA SER A 37 -3.54 4.46 21.67
C SER A 37 -4.88 4.98 21.13
N SER A 38 -5.47 5.99 21.79
CA SER A 38 -6.68 6.70 21.36
C SER A 38 -6.49 7.57 20.10
N SER A 39 -5.29 8.12 19.87
CA SER A 39 -4.99 8.93 18.67
C SER A 39 -4.82 8.04 17.42
N SER A 40 -4.26 6.85 17.56
CA SER A 40 -4.09 5.89 16.46
C SER A 40 -5.44 5.38 15.95
N SER A 41 -6.41 5.06 16.83
CA SER A 41 -7.73 4.58 16.43
C SER A 41 -8.56 5.67 15.73
N LYS A 42 -8.48 6.94 16.18
CA LYS A 42 -9.13 8.08 15.52
C LYS A 42 -8.59 8.30 14.11
N ASN A 43 -7.28 8.25 13.92
CA ASN A 43 -6.64 8.41 12.61
C ASN A 43 -7.06 7.28 11.65
N THR A 44 -7.14 6.05 12.13
CA THR A 44 -7.60 4.89 11.34
C THR A 44 -9.06 5.07 10.91
N LEU A 45 -9.93 5.54 11.81
CA LEU A 45 -11.34 5.83 11.49
C LEU A 45 -11.47 6.93 10.44
N ILE A 46 -10.73 8.04 10.58
CA ILE A 46 -10.73 9.15 9.62
C ILE A 46 -10.33 8.67 8.21
N VAL A 47 -9.25 7.89 8.11
CA VAL A 47 -8.80 7.33 6.84
C VAL A 47 -9.85 6.36 6.28
N GLY A 48 -10.43 5.51 7.12
CA GLY A 48 -11.47 4.56 6.71
C GLY A 48 -12.71 5.24 6.14
N VAL A 49 -13.26 6.22 6.87
CA VAL A 49 -14.44 6.98 6.45
C VAL A 49 -14.15 7.81 5.20
N GLY A 50 -13.02 8.52 5.13
CA GLY A 50 -12.62 9.29 3.95
C GLY A 50 -12.47 8.41 2.70
N THR A 51 -11.89 7.23 2.86
CA THR A 51 -11.75 6.24 1.77
C THR A 51 -13.12 5.71 1.32
N LEU A 52 -14.02 5.43 2.25
CA LEU A 52 -15.38 4.96 1.92
C LEU A 52 -16.15 6.02 1.14
N ILE A 53 -16.14 7.27 1.60
CA ILE A 53 -16.78 8.40 0.90
C ILE A 53 -16.22 8.54 -0.51
N SER A 54 -14.89 8.51 -0.67
CA SER A 54 -14.26 8.60 -1.98
C SER A 54 -14.63 7.44 -2.91
N ARG A 55 -14.78 6.22 -2.39
CA ARG A 55 -15.21 5.05 -3.18
C ARG A 55 -16.66 5.15 -3.62
N LEU A 56 -17.55 5.58 -2.74
CA LEU A 56 -18.96 5.81 -3.08
C LEU A 56 -19.09 6.90 -4.15
N LEU A 57 -18.41 8.03 -4.00
CA LEU A 57 -18.40 9.08 -5.02
C LEU A 57 -17.76 8.61 -6.34
N GLY A 58 -16.72 7.77 -6.27
CA GLY A 58 -16.13 7.15 -7.47
C GLY A 58 -17.14 6.27 -8.21
N PHE A 59 -17.95 5.54 -7.48
CA PHE A 59 -19.00 4.71 -8.03
C PHE A 59 -20.12 5.54 -8.68
N VAL A 60 -20.60 6.60 -8.00
CA VAL A 60 -21.59 7.54 -8.55
C VAL A 60 -21.06 8.22 -9.82
N ARG A 61 -19.77 8.59 -9.84
CA ARG A 61 -19.10 9.14 -11.04
C ARG A 61 -19.17 8.15 -12.21
N ASP A 62 -18.79 6.88 -11.98
CA ASP A 62 -18.72 5.88 -13.05
C ASP A 62 -20.13 5.52 -13.54
N ALA A 63 -21.13 5.45 -12.65
CA ALA A 63 -22.54 5.30 -13.02
C ALA A 63 -23.08 6.52 -13.80
N GLY A 64 -22.67 7.74 -13.44
CA GLY A 64 -23.03 8.95 -14.17
C GLY A 64 -22.43 9.00 -15.57
N ILE A 65 -21.18 8.54 -15.75
CA ILE A 65 -20.55 8.43 -17.07
C ILE A 65 -21.27 7.35 -17.91
N ALA A 66 -21.60 6.20 -17.31
CA ALA A 66 -22.36 5.15 -17.97
C ALA A 66 -23.75 5.63 -18.40
N TRP A 67 -24.45 6.34 -17.51
CA TRP A 67 -25.74 6.96 -17.82
C TRP A 67 -25.67 7.93 -19.02
N LEU A 68 -24.57 8.69 -19.13
CA LEU A 68 -24.37 9.71 -20.16
C LEU A 68 -23.95 9.12 -21.51
N LEU A 69 -23.02 8.16 -21.52
CA LEU A 69 -22.37 7.65 -22.73
C LEU A 69 -22.83 6.24 -23.13
N GLY A 70 -23.41 5.50 -22.20
CA GLY A 70 -23.86 4.13 -22.47
C GLY A 70 -22.74 3.16 -22.83
N GLY A 71 -23.06 2.24 -23.74
CA GLY A 71 -22.14 1.29 -24.39
C GLY A 71 -21.72 1.73 -25.79
N SER A 72 -21.58 3.02 -26.03
CA SER A 72 -21.29 3.59 -27.35
C SER A 72 -19.80 3.66 -27.67
N GLY A 73 -19.46 3.96 -28.94
CA GLY A 73 -18.09 4.25 -29.38
C GLY A 73 -17.47 5.42 -28.62
N ALA A 74 -18.24 6.44 -28.25
CA ALA A 74 -17.78 7.53 -27.41
C ALA A 74 -17.37 7.04 -25.99
N ALA A 75 -18.09 6.07 -25.43
CA ALA A 75 -17.70 5.42 -24.19
C ALA A 75 -16.41 4.59 -24.34
N ASP A 76 -16.26 3.88 -25.47
CA ASP A 76 -15.02 3.16 -25.81
C ASP A 76 -13.85 4.14 -25.95
N ALA A 77 -14.02 5.25 -26.66
CA ALA A 77 -13.02 6.30 -26.82
C ALA A 77 -12.58 6.89 -25.48
N LEU A 78 -13.55 7.24 -24.63
CA LEU A 78 -13.27 7.79 -23.30
C LEU A 78 -12.55 6.77 -22.41
N THR A 79 -12.99 5.52 -22.39
CA THR A 79 -12.37 4.48 -21.57
C THR A 79 -10.96 4.16 -22.01
N ALA A 80 -10.67 4.17 -23.33
CA ALA A 80 -9.32 4.06 -23.87
C ALA A 80 -8.45 5.23 -23.39
N ALA A 81 -8.93 6.47 -23.51
CA ALA A 81 -8.23 7.68 -23.11
C ALA A 81 -7.90 7.71 -21.61
N LEU A 82 -8.78 7.17 -20.76
CA LEU A 82 -8.64 7.17 -19.30
C LEU A 82 -7.70 6.07 -18.78
N ARG A 83 -7.33 5.05 -19.56
CA ARG A 83 -6.54 3.91 -19.09
C ARG A 83 -5.19 4.32 -18.49
N ILE A 84 -4.39 5.10 -19.22
CA ILE A 84 -3.07 5.56 -18.72
C ILE A 84 -3.21 6.56 -17.57
N PRO A 85 -4.06 7.60 -17.60
CA PRO A 85 -4.32 8.48 -16.48
C PRO A 85 -4.71 7.74 -15.19
N TYR A 86 -5.60 6.76 -15.27
CA TYR A 86 -6.02 5.99 -14.10
C TYR A 86 -4.94 5.02 -13.61
N MET A 87 -4.15 4.44 -14.52
CA MET A 87 -2.97 3.67 -14.13
C MET A 87 -1.96 4.55 -13.38
N ALA A 88 -1.71 5.77 -13.85
CA ALA A 88 -0.85 6.73 -13.16
C ALA A 88 -1.39 7.08 -11.77
N ARG A 89 -2.70 7.29 -11.61
CA ARG A 89 -3.34 7.53 -10.32
C ARG A 89 -3.10 6.37 -9.34
N ARG A 90 -3.25 5.12 -9.79
CA ARG A 90 -3.02 3.94 -8.95
C ARG A 90 -1.57 3.76 -8.55
N LEU A 91 -0.63 4.06 -9.46
CA LEU A 91 0.81 3.93 -9.20
C LEU A 91 1.33 5.04 -8.28
N PHE A 92 0.90 6.28 -8.49
CA PHE A 92 1.43 7.46 -7.79
C PHE A 92 0.59 7.84 -6.57
N GLY A 93 -0.73 7.94 -6.71
CA GLY A 93 -1.62 8.43 -5.67
C GLY A 93 -1.96 7.39 -4.59
N GLU A 94 -2.30 6.18 -5.00
CA GLU A 94 -2.78 5.12 -4.10
C GLU A 94 -1.72 4.03 -3.86
N GLY A 95 -0.58 4.10 -4.55
CA GLY A 95 0.40 3.05 -4.64
C GLY A 95 1.65 3.23 -3.78
N THR A 96 2.66 2.47 -4.15
CA THR A 96 3.95 2.34 -3.47
C THR A 96 4.75 3.64 -3.42
N LEU A 97 4.53 4.58 -4.38
CA LEU A 97 5.23 5.85 -4.38
C LEU A 97 4.91 6.68 -3.14
N SER A 98 3.61 6.92 -2.88
CA SER A 98 3.17 7.71 -1.73
C SER A 98 3.64 7.08 -0.41
N LEU A 99 3.54 5.75 -0.28
CA LEU A 99 3.98 5.02 0.91
C LEU A 99 5.50 5.10 1.10
N SER A 100 6.28 4.88 0.04
CA SER A 100 7.75 4.93 0.09
C SER A 100 8.26 6.32 0.43
N LEU A 101 7.66 7.35 -0.16
CA LEU A 101 8.01 8.74 0.11
C LEU A 101 7.59 9.15 1.53
N THR A 102 6.43 8.73 2.01
CA THR A 102 6.00 8.95 3.40
C THR A 102 7.00 8.34 4.39
N ALA A 103 7.45 7.11 4.15
CA ALA A 103 8.45 6.46 5.00
C ALA A 103 9.81 7.19 4.98
N ALA A 104 10.24 7.69 3.82
CA ALA A 104 11.46 8.48 3.69
C ALA A 104 11.35 9.82 4.45
N CYS A 105 10.24 10.53 4.30
CA CYS A 105 9.97 11.80 4.99
C CYS A 105 9.90 11.62 6.51
N THR A 106 9.31 10.52 6.98
CA THR A 106 9.25 10.21 8.41
C THR A 106 10.64 9.93 8.96
N ARG A 107 11.48 9.16 8.26
CA ARG A 107 12.88 8.91 8.66
C ARG A 107 13.69 10.20 8.71
N GLU A 108 13.55 11.08 7.71
CA GLU A 108 14.24 12.36 7.67
C GLU A 108 13.85 13.25 8.87
N ARG A 109 12.57 13.29 9.20
CA ARG A 109 12.06 14.02 10.37
C ARG A 109 12.65 13.48 11.67
N LEU A 110 12.72 12.16 11.83
CA LEU A 110 13.30 11.54 13.04
C LEU A 110 14.80 11.83 13.20
N ARG A 111 15.50 12.13 12.10
CA ARG A 111 16.90 12.58 12.10
C ARG A 111 17.07 14.08 12.34
N GLY A 112 15.97 14.81 12.59
CA GLY A 112 15.99 16.26 12.80
C GLY A 112 15.97 17.10 11.53
N GLY A 113 15.78 16.47 10.36
CA GLY A 113 15.62 17.14 9.08
C GLY A 113 14.17 17.52 8.77
N SER A 114 13.95 18.25 7.65
CA SER A 114 12.63 18.61 7.17
C SER A 114 12.03 17.50 6.30
N GLY A 115 11.07 16.76 6.85
CA GLY A 115 10.32 15.74 6.11
C GLY A 115 9.48 16.35 4.98
N CYS A 116 8.87 17.52 5.20
CA CYS A 116 8.16 18.28 4.17
C CYS A 116 9.11 18.78 3.09
N GLY A 117 10.28 19.30 3.48
CA GLY A 117 11.32 19.74 2.55
C GLY A 117 11.79 18.60 1.64
N LEU A 118 12.01 17.39 2.19
CA LEU A 118 12.35 16.21 1.41
C LEU A 118 11.23 15.84 0.43
N ALA A 119 9.98 15.77 0.90
CA ALA A 119 8.83 15.46 0.04
C ALA A 119 8.76 16.41 -1.15
N LEU A 120 8.85 17.71 -0.90
CA LEU A 120 8.77 18.72 -1.96
C LEU A 120 9.96 18.69 -2.91
N ALA A 121 11.18 18.48 -2.42
CA ALA A 121 12.36 18.36 -3.26
C ALA A 121 12.29 17.14 -4.20
N VAL A 122 11.85 15.99 -3.68
CA VAL A 122 11.60 14.78 -4.50
C VAL A 122 10.47 15.02 -5.49
N THR A 123 9.35 15.61 -5.03
CA THR A 123 8.19 15.90 -5.89
C THR A 123 8.54 16.86 -7.01
N ARG A 124 9.36 17.91 -6.77
CA ARG A 124 9.82 18.82 -7.85
C ARG A 124 10.62 18.10 -8.93
N LYS A 125 11.52 17.19 -8.56
CA LYS A 125 12.24 16.36 -9.54
C LYS A 125 11.27 15.48 -10.33
N LEU A 126 10.35 14.80 -9.64
CA LEU A 126 9.34 13.97 -10.28
C LEU A 126 8.38 14.78 -11.15
N ALA A 127 8.04 16.01 -10.75
CA ALA A 127 7.18 16.90 -11.52
C ALA A 127 7.79 17.26 -12.90
N LEU A 128 9.10 17.49 -12.95
CA LEU A 128 9.78 17.72 -14.24
C LEU A 128 9.70 16.51 -15.16
N TRP A 129 9.96 15.29 -14.61
CA TRP A 129 9.87 14.05 -15.38
C TRP A 129 8.43 13.72 -15.81
N THR A 130 7.46 13.87 -14.92
CA THR A 130 6.06 13.59 -15.24
C THR A 130 5.45 14.68 -16.11
N GLY A 131 5.91 15.92 -16.02
CA GLY A 131 5.55 17.00 -16.94
C GLY A 131 6.05 16.71 -18.37
N PHE A 132 7.32 16.33 -18.50
CA PHE A 132 7.86 15.88 -19.78
C PHE A 132 7.12 14.65 -20.32
N LEU A 133 6.85 13.67 -19.45
CA LEU A 133 6.07 12.48 -19.82
C LEU A 133 4.67 12.84 -20.30
N ALA A 134 3.98 13.76 -19.61
CA ALA A 134 2.65 14.21 -20.01
C ALA A 134 2.68 14.88 -21.40
N LEU A 135 3.67 15.75 -21.64
CA LEU A 135 3.86 16.39 -22.96
C LEU A 135 4.19 15.36 -24.05
N ALA A 136 5.06 14.39 -23.76
CA ALA A 136 5.37 13.30 -24.68
C ALA A 136 4.13 12.43 -24.96
N CYS A 137 3.31 12.15 -23.94
CA CYS A 137 2.03 11.46 -24.11
C CYS A 137 1.05 12.26 -24.99
N MET A 138 0.97 13.58 -24.82
CA MET A 138 0.13 14.43 -25.66
C MET A 138 0.61 14.44 -27.12
N ALA A 139 1.91 14.57 -27.34
CA ALA A 139 2.51 14.56 -28.68
C ALA A 139 2.35 13.18 -29.35
N GLY A 140 2.62 12.11 -28.61
CA GLY A 140 2.52 10.72 -29.08
C GLY A 140 1.13 10.09 -28.94
N ALA A 141 0.07 10.86 -28.69
CA ALA A 141 -1.26 10.35 -28.37
C ALA A 141 -1.79 9.32 -29.38
N GLY A 142 -1.62 9.57 -30.68
CA GLY A 142 -2.01 8.63 -31.73
C GLY A 142 -1.27 7.28 -31.63
N ILE A 143 0.04 7.31 -31.42
CA ILE A 143 0.85 6.08 -31.28
C ILE A 143 0.43 5.30 -30.03
N ILE A 144 0.20 6.01 -28.93
CA ILE A 144 -0.23 5.41 -27.66
C ILE A 144 -1.61 4.78 -27.80
N MET A 145 -2.57 5.46 -28.45
CA MET A 145 -3.91 4.90 -28.65
C MET A 145 -3.87 3.66 -29.56
N ARG A 146 -3.05 3.63 -30.59
CA ARG A 146 -2.80 2.42 -31.40
C ARG A 146 -2.30 1.25 -30.55
N ALA A 147 -1.40 1.52 -29.62
CA ALA A 147 -0.83 0.47 -28.77
C ALA A 147 -1.82 -0.08 -27.74
N ILE A 148 -2.69 0.77 -27.16
CA ILE A 148 -3.59 0.39 -26.06
C ILE A 148 -5.01 0.04 -26.51
N ALA A 149 -5.39 0.42 -27.73
CA ALA A 149 -6.70 0.15 -28.30
C ALA A 149 -6.58 -0.03 -29.84
N PRO A 150 -5.85 -1.06 -30.30
CA PRO A 150 -5.56 -1.24 -31.74
C PRO A 150 -6.83 -1.41 -32.58
N GLY A 151 -7.87 -2.07 -32.06
CA GLY A 151 -9.11 -2.27 -32.80
C GLY A 151 -9.94 -1.00 -33.04
N LEU A 152 -9.63 0.11 -32.35
CA LEU A 152 -10.30 1.38 -32.65
C LEU A 152 -9.85 1.98 -34.00
N GLU A 153 -8.70 1.58 -34.56
CA GLU A 153 -8.25 2.04 -35.89
C GLU A 153 -9.23 1.66 -37.00
N GLU A 154 -9.96 0.56 -36.85
CA GLU A 154 -11.01 0.17 -37.79
C GLU A 154 -12.23 1.10 -37.76
N ARG A 155 -12.31 1.97 -36.74
CA ARG A 155 -13.36 2.99 -36.53
C ARG A 155 -12.73 4.38 -36.41
N PRO A 156 -12.37 5.05 -37.55
CA PRO A 156 -11.55 6.26 -37.53
C PRO A 156 -12.12 7.42 -36.70
N GLU A 157 -13.44 7.57 -36.64
CA GLU A 157 -14.11 8.61 -35.85
C GLU A 157 -13.90 8.37 -34.35
N VAL A 158 -14.14 7.14 -33.88
CA VAL A 158 -13.93 6.73 -32.47
C VAL A 158 -12.46 6.83 -32.08
N PHE A 159 -11.55 6.44 -33.00
CA PHE A 159 -10.12 6.55 -32.78
C PHE A 159 -9.67 8.02 -32.67
N GLY A 160 -10.16 8.90 -33.54
CA GLY A 160 -9.89 10.35 -33.52
C GLY A 160 -10.37 10.98 -32.21
N GLU A 161 -11.56 10.60 -31.77
CA GLU A 161 -12.10 11.02 -30.47
C GLU A 161 -11.21 10.53 -29.32
N ALA A 162 -10.84 9.23 -29.26
CA ALA A 162 -9.96 8.68 -28.24
C ALA A 162 -8.62 9.41 -28.15
N VAL A 163 -8.00 9.75 -29.29
CA VAL A 163 -6.75 10.53 -29.33
C VAL A 163 -6.96 11.94 -28.76
N THR A 164 -8.07 12.59 -29.09
CA THR A 164 -8.39 13.93 -28.58
C THR A 164 -8.62 13.92 -27.08
N LEU A 165 -9.44 12.99 -26.59
CA LEU A 165 -9.73 12.81 -25.18
C LEU A 165 -8.46 12.48 -24.37
N PHE A 166 -7.58 11.64 -24.92
CA PHE A 166 -6.31 11.32 -24.28
C PHE A 166 -5.39 12.53 -24.17
N ARG A 167 -5.30 13.38 -25.21
CA ARG A 167 -4.54 14.64 -25.14
C ARG A 167 -5.03 15.54 -24.02
N ILE A 168 -6.34 15.64 -23.80
CA ILE A 168 -6.94 16.43 -22.70
C ILE A 168 -6.61 15.80 -21.35
N CYS A 169 -6.67 14.47 -21.22
CA CYS A 169 -6.44 13.76 -19.99
C CYS A 169 -4.97 13.59 -19.62
N ALA A 170 -4.02 13.60 -20.58
CA ALA A 170 -2.61 13.31 -20.32
C ALA A 170 -1.96 14.21 -19.25
N PRO A 171 -2.24 15.53 -19.16
CA PRO A 171 -1.68 16.37 -18.09
C PRO A 171 -2.13 15.99 -16.68
N TYR A 172 -3.18 15.19 -16.54
CA TYR A 172 -3.58 14.62 -15.24
C TYR A 172 -2.45 13.80 -14.61
N ILE A 173 -1.58 13.15 -15.40
CA ILE A 173 -0.42 12.38 -14.91
C ILE A 173 0.47 13.28 -14.05
N TRP A 174 0.70 14.52 -14.48
CA TRP A 174 1.47 15.50 -13.73
C TRP A 174 0.75 15.94 -12.45
N SER A 175 -0.54 16.28 -12.53
CA SER A 175 -1.31 16.77 -11.38
C SER A 175 -1.45 15.73 -10.27
N VAL A 176 -1.66 14.45 -10.61
CA VAL A 176 -1.74 13.37 -9.62
C VAL A 176 -0.40 13.10 -8.92
N MET A 177 0.73 13.29 -9.64
CA MET A 177 2.06 13.21 -9.04
C MET A 177 2.28 14.32 -8.00
N MET A 178 1.88 15.55 -8.33
CA MET A 178 1.95 16.68 -7.40
C MET A 178 1.10 16.43 -6.13
N ALA A 179 -0.12 15.91 -6.32
CA ALA A 179 -0.99 15.53 -5.21
C ALA A 179 -0.38 14.43 -4.34
N ALA A 180 0.24 13.40 -4.93
CA ALA A 180 0.89 12.30 -4.22
C ALA A 180 2.06 12.78 -3.34
N GLY A 181 2.84 13.73 -3.81
CA GLY A 181 3.92 14.35 -3.04
C GLY A 181 3.40 15.14 -1.83
N CYS A 182 2.33 15.91 -2.01
CA CYS A 182 1.65 16.62 -0.92
C CYS A 182 1.09 15.63 0.12
N MET A 183 0.44 14.55 -0.33
CA MET A 183 -0.06 13.48 0.53
C MET A 183 1.06 12.88 1.38
N ALA A 184 2.21 12.54 0.78
CA ALA A 184 3.33 11.97 1.50
C ALA A 184 3.87 12.89 2.60
N ALA A 185 3.97 14.20 2.34
CA ALA A 185 4.36 15.20 3.33
C ALA A 185 3.36 15.26 4.50
N LEU A 186 2.06 15.32 4.22
CA LEU A 186 0.99 15.38 5.22
C LEU A 186 0.92 14.09 6.06
N HIS A 187 1.01 12.92 5.43
CA HIS A 187 1.02 11.63 6.11
C HIS A 187 2.23 11.47 7.04
N SER A 188 3.41 11.99 6.66
CA SER A 188 4.60 11.96 7.51
C SER A 188 4.41 12.72 8.83
N ARG A 189 3.44 13.66 8.87
CA ARG A 189 3.01 14.42 10.05
C ARG A 189 1.70 13.92 10.66
N GLN A 190 1.25 12.74 10.26
CA GLN A 190 -0.02 12.13 10.72
C GLN A 190 -1.26 13.01 10.46
N ARG A 191 -1.21 13.88 9.46
CA ARG A 191 -2.36 14.68 9.00
C ARG A 191 -3.07 13.92 7.89
N PHE A 192 -4.02 13.06 8.26
CA PHE A 192 -4.67 12.12 7.32
C PHE A 192 -5.98 12.64 6.73
N LEU A 193 -6.68 13.56 7.40
CA LEU A 193 -8.02 14.00 7.00
C LEU A 193 -8.04 14.57 5.57
N LEU A 194 -7.23 15.57 5.30
CA LEU A 194 -7.22 16.23 4.00
C LEU A 194 -6.79 15.27 2.87
N PRO A 195 -5.68 14.52 2.99
CA PRO A 195 -5.31 13.52 1.98
C PRO A 195 -6.40 12.47 1.70
N SER A 196 -7.15 12.03 2.73
CA SER A 196 -8.20 11.02 2.54
C SER A 196 -9.46 11.56 1.85
N LEU A 197 -9.70 12.88 1.93
CA LEU A 197 -10.85 13.54 1.30
C LEU A 197 -10.57 14.08 -0.11
N THR A 198 -9.32 14.38 -0.46
CA THR A 198 -8.98 14.98 -1.76
C THR A 198 -9.36 14.12 -2.97
N PRO A 199 -9.35 12.77 -2.94
CA PRO A 199 -9.89 11.98 -4.04
C PRO A 199 -11.40 12.14 -4.24
N SER A 200 -12.13 12.55 -3.20
CA SER A 200 -13.55 12.89 -3.30
C SER A 200 -13.78 14.16 -4.12
N LEU A 201 -12.90 15.16 -3.99
CA LEU A 201 -12.95 16.38 -4.80
C LEU A 201 -12.76 16.07 -6.30
N PHE A 202 -11.85 15.16 -6.61
CA PHE A 202 -11.68 14.67 -7.99
C PHE A 202 -12.98 14.07 -8.53
N ASN A 203 -13.62 13.17 -7.77
CA ASN A 203 -14.85 12.54 -8.18
C ASN A 203 -15.99 13.56 -8.35
N LEU A 204 -16.15 14.50 -7.41
CA LEU A 204 -17.16 15.56 -7.49
C LEU A 204 -16.95 16.45 -8.72
N CYS A 205 -15.71 16.78 -9.05
CA CYS A 205 -15.40 17.58 -10.22
C CYS A 205 -15.83 16.85 -11.50
N VAL A 206 -15.49 15.57 -11.67
CA VAL A 206 -15.89 14.78 -12.84
C VAL A 206 -17.41 14.62 -12.90
N ILE A 207 -18.09 14.40 -11.78
CA ILE A 207 -19.56 14.36 -11.71
C ILE A 207 -20.15 15.70 -12.17
N GLY A 208 -19.61 16.83 -11.70
CA GLY A 208 -20.07 18.17 -12.10
C GLY A 208 -19.95 18.39 -13.62
N PHE A 209 -18.84 17.99 -14.25
CA PHE A 209 -18.68 18.07 -15.70
C PHE A 209 -19.57 17.09 -16.46
N ALA A 210 -19.84 15.90 -15.92
CA ALA A 210 -20.78 14.96 -16.52
C ALA A 210 -22.22 15.51 -16.46
N LEU A 211 -22.61 16.14 -15.36
CA LEU A 211 -23.90 16.83 -15.25
C LEU A 211 -23.97 18.03 -16.22
N LEU A 212 -22.90 18.81 -16.35
CA LEU A 212 -22.84 19.89 -17.33
C LEU A 212 -23.04 19.39 -18.75
N ALA A 213 -22.47 18.23 -19.09
CA ALA A 213 -22.69 17.58 -20.39
C ALA A 213 -24.15 17.16 -20.57
N ALA A 214 -24.78 16.61 -19.54
CA ALA A 214 -26.18 16.17 -19.57
C ALA A 214 -27.17 17.33 -19.83
N PHE A 215 -26.87 18.52 -19.27
CA PHE A 215 -27.72 19.70 -19.46
C PHE A 215 -27.38 20.53 -20.71
N ASN A 216 -26.30 20.20 -21.42
CA ASN A 216 -25.87 20.92 -22.65
C ASN A 216 -25.60 19.95 -23.79
N PRO A 217 -26.64 19.48 -24.50
CA PRO A 217 -26.50 18.49 -25.56
C PRO A 217 -25.64 18.96 -26.75
N SER A 218 -25.41 20.27 -26.88
CA SER A 218 -24.55 20.85 -27.95
C SER A 218 -23.06 20.60 -27.71
N LEU A 219 -22.66 20.23 -26.48
CA LEU A 219 -21.29 19.97 -26.12
C LEU A 219 -20.99 18.46 -26.17
N GLN A 220 -19.82 18.10 -26.67
CA GLN A 220 -19.40 16.70 -26.73
C GLN A 220 -19.22 16.14 -25.32
N PRO A 221 -20.01 15.13 -24.89
CA PRO A 221 -19.98 14.63 -23.53
C PRO A 221 -18.61 14.05 -23.13
N GLY A 222 -17.94 13.32 -24.02
CA GLY A 222 -16.61 12.76 -23.78
C GLY A 222 -15.57 13.84 -23.46
N VAL A 223 -15.59 14.96 -24.19
CA VAL A 223 -14.68 16.09 -23.97
C VAL A 223 -14.91 16.74 -22.61
N LEU A 224 -16.16 16.96 -22.21
CA LEU A 224 -16.47 17.54 -20.90
C LEU A 224 -16.02 16.63 -19.76
N VAL A 225 -16.26 15.32 -19.87
CA VAL A 225 -15.77 14.36 -18.86
C VAL A 225 -14.24 14.37 -18.79
N ALA A 226 -13.55 14.40 -19.94
CA ALA A 226 -12.08 14.50 -19.99
C ALA A 226 -11.56 15.79 -19.34
N CYS A 227 -12.21 16.93 -19.59
CA CYS A 227 -11.93 18.19 -18.90
C CYS A 227 -12.17 18.07 -17.38
N GLY A 228 -13.24 17.40 -16.97
CA GLY A 228 -13.54 17.11 -15.58
C GLY A 228 -12.44 16.28 -14.89
N VAL A 229 -11.86 15.31 -15.58
CA VAL A 229 -10.71 14.51 -15.09
C VAL A 229 -9.49 15.40 -14.89
N LEU A 230 -9.14 16.25 -15.85
CA LEU A 230 -8.01 17.16 -15.73
C LEU A 230 -8.22 18.18 -14.59
N CYS A 231 -9.37 18.87 -14.60
CA CYS A 231 -9.71 19.86 -13.57
C CYS A 231 -9.77 19.24 -12.19
N GLY A 232 -10.34 18.04 -12.08
CA GLY A 232 -10.41 17.27 -10.83
C GLY A 232 -9.02 16.93 -10.27
N GLY A 233 -8.08 16.54 -11.14
CA GLY A 233 -6.69 16.30 -10.74
C GLY A 233 -5.97 17.55 -10.25
N ILE A 234 -6.16 18.68 -10.94
CA ILE A 234 -5.61 19.98 -10.53
C ILE A 234 -6.22 20.41 -9.20
N LEU A 235 -7.54 20.29 -9.03
CA LEU A 235 -8.25 20.62 -7.80
C LEU A 235 -7.79 19.76 -6.62
N GLN A 236 -7.59 18.45 -6.85
CA GLN A 236 -7.06 17.51 -5.85
C GLN A 236 -5.68 17.94 -5.35
N TRP A 237 -4.81 18.44 -6.23
CA TRP A 237 -3.51 18.97 -5.84
C TRP A 237 -3.63 20.31 -5.13
N LEU A 238 -4.33 21.28 -5.73
CA LEU A 238 -4.46 22.64 -5.19
C LEU A 238 -5.07 22.67 -3.80
N ALA A 239 -6.05 21.81 -3.51
CA ALA A 239 -6.67 21.70 -2.20
C ALA A 239 -5.68 21.35 -1.07
N GLN A 240 -4.55 20.72 -1.39
CA GLN A 240 -3.52 20.37 -0.41
C GLN A 240 -2.47 21.47 -0.22
N VAL A 241 -2.33 22.41 -1.15
CA VAL A 241 -1.28 23.45 -1.14
C VAL A 241 -1.32 24.31 0.11
N PRO A 242 -2.50 24.79 0.62
CA PRO A 242 -2.53 25.58 1.85
C PRO A 242 -1.97 24.82 3.06
N ALA A 243 -2.34 23.54 3.20
CA ALA A 243 -1.85 22.70 4.30
C ALA A 243 -0.34 22.47 4.22
N ILE A 244 0.18 22.32 2.99
CA ILE A 244 1.64 22.19 2.76
C ILE A 244 2.37 23.49 3.10
N ARG A 245 1.83 24.66 2.74
CA ARG A 245 2.42 25.96 3.11
C ARG A 245 2.49 26.16 4.62
N ILE A 246 1.44 25.77 5.35
CA ILE A 246 1.44 25.78 6.81
C ILE A 246 2.53 24.86 7.35
N LEU A 247 2.59 23.62 6.83
CA LEU A 247 3.57 22.64 7.24
C LEU A 247 5.02 23.10 6.99
N GLN A 248 5.28 23.74 5.86
CA GLN A 248 6.58 24.32 5.54
C GLN A 248 6.98 25.42 6.54
N ARG A 249 6.04 26.29 6.91
CA ARG A 249 6.28 27.34 7.91
C ARG A 249 6.58 26.76 9.30
N GLU A 250 5.89 25.69 9.68
CA GLU A 250 6.13 24.99 10.94
C GLU A 250 7.51 24.33 10.98
N GLU A 251 7.92 23.69 9.88
CA GLU A 251 9.21 23.00 9.77
C GLU A 251 10.38 23.96 9.50
N GLY A 252 10.17 25.00 8.70
CA GLY A 252 11.23 25.96 8.35
C GLY A 252 11.83 26.71 9.54
N LYS A 253 11.10 26.76 10.66
CA LYS A 253 11.61 27.31 11.93
C LYS A 253 12.48 26.31 12.73
N ARG A 254 12.49 25.03 12.38
CA ARG A 254 13.05 23.94 13.21
C ARG A 254 13.86 22.90 12.47
N GLY A 255 13.67 22.70 11.15
CA GLY A 255 14.26 21.60 10.38
C GLY A 255 15.41 22.06 9.47
N LYS A 256 16.50 21.31 9.44
CA LYS A 256 17.54 21.50 8.41
C LYS A 256 16.96 21.11 7.04
N PRO A 257 17.27 21.85 5.97
CA PRO A 257 16.85 21.47 4.62
C PRO A 257 17.36 20.06 4.28
N ALA A 258 16.56 19.30 3.54
CA ALA A 258 16.97 17.96 3.12
C ALA A 258 18.23 18.03 2.24
N ASP A 259 19.23 17.23 2.60
CA ASP A 259 20.48 17.14 1.84
C ASP A 259 20.24 16.55 0.45
N ALA A 260 20.99 17.04 -0.55
CA ALA A 260 20.89 16.56 -1.93
C ALA A 260 21.13 15.05 -2.05
N ARG A 261 21.98 14.48 -1.19
CA ARG A 261 22.23 13.04 -1.11
C ARG A 261 20.99 12.26 -0.66
N THR A 262 20.31 12.73 0.38
CA THR A 262 19.06 12.13 0.89
C THR A 262 17.94 12.18 -0.16
N VAL A 263 17.81 13.31 -0.88
CA VAL A 263 16.85 13.46 -1.98
C VAL A 263 17.16 12.47 -3.11
N SER A 264 18.42 12.33 -3.50
CA SER A 264 18.85 11.40 -4.55
C SER A 264 18.60 9.93 -4.15
N GLU A 265 18.89 9.59 -2.90
CA GLU A 265 18.66 8.24 -2.37
C GLU A 265 17.16 7.89 -2.32
N ALA A 266 16.33 8.82 -1.84
CA ALA A 266 14.89 8.66 -1.86
C ALA A 266 14.37 8.45 -3.29
N PHE A 267 14.82 9.27 -4.24
CA PHE A 267 14.44 9.18 -5.66
C PHE A 267 14.85 7.83 -6.29
N ARG A 268 16.06 7.33 -6.01
CA ARG A 268 16.55 6.04 -6.56
C ARG A 268 15.76 4.81 -6.09
N ARG A 269 15.11 4.87 -4.95
CA ARG A 269 14.33 3.75 -4.37
C ARG A 269 12.91 3.64 -4.95
N LEU A 270 12.39 4.71 -5.59
CA LEU A 270 11.01 4.76 -6.07
C LEU A 270 10.69 3.79 -7.23
N PRO A 271 11.56 3.62 -8.26
CA PRO A 271 11.23 2.81 -9.43
C PRO A 271 10.91 1.35 -9.10
N ALA A 272 11.63 0.74 -8.16
CA ALA A 272 11.42 -0.66 -7.81
C ALA A 272 10.00 -0.94 -7.28
N GLY A 273 9.46 -0.01 -6.48
CA GLY A 273 8.09 -0.10 -5.98
C GLY A 273 7.04 0.10 -7.08
N ILE A 274 7.29 1.07 -7.98
CA ILE A 274 6.38 1.39 -9.09
C ILE A 274 6.26 0.18 -10.04
N VAL A 275 7.37 -0.43 -10.42
CA VAL A 275 7.38 -1.59 -11.33
C VAL A 275 6.57 -2.76 -10.75
N GLY A 276 6.73 -3.07 -9.45
CA GLY A 276 5.96 -4.14 -8.80
C GLY A 276 4.44 -3.87 -8.78
N ALA A 277 4.04 -2.61 -8.60
CA ALA A 277 2.63 -2.21 -8.59
C ALA A 277 2.03 -2.08 -10.00
N ALA A 278 2.85 -1.91 -11.04
CA ALA A 278 2.39 -1.71 -12.41
C ALA A 278 1.85 -3.00 -13.06
N MET A 279 2.39 -4.17 -12.70
CA MET A 279 2.10 -5.42 -13.41
C MET A 279 0.62 -5.81 -13.47
N PRO A 280 -0.18 -5.74 -12.38
CA PRO A 280 -1.62 -5.97 -12.48
C PRO A 280 -2.32 -4.96 -13.39
N GLN A 281 -1.86 -3.70 -13.39
CA GLN A 281 -2.44 -2.66 -14.23
C GLN A 281 -2.17 -2.90 -15.72
N LEU A 282 -1.01 -3.47 -16.05
CA LEU A 282 -0.66 -3.86 -17.41
C LEU A 282 -1.52 -5.03 -17.91
N ALA A 283 -1.94 -5.95 -17.04
CA ALA A 283 -2.86 -7.03 -17.41
C ALA A 283 -4.24 -6.49 -17.78
N PHE A 284 -4.78 -5.54 -17.01
CA PHE A 284 -6.02 -4.84 -17.35
C PHE A 284 -5.89 -3.99 -18.62
N LEU A 285 -4.74 -3.37 -18.84
CA LEU A 285 -4.45 -2.64 -20.07
C LEU A 285 -4.45 -3.58 -21.27
N GLY A 286 -3.80 -4.74 -21.17
CA GLY A 286 -3.79 -5.77 -22.22
C GLY A 286 -5.20 -6.30 -22.52
N ALA A 287 -6.01 -6.56 -21.47
CA ALA A 287 -7.41 -6.93 -21.67
C ALA A 287 -8.23 -5.84 -22.39
N SER A 288 -7.97 -4.56 -22.07
CA SER A 288 -8.60 -3.44 -22.77
C SER A 288 -8.19 -3.38 -24.23
N ALA A 289 -6.92 -3.64 -24.55
CA ALA A 289 -6.44 -3.72 -25.92
C ALA A 289 -7.11 -4.86 -26.70
N LEU A 290 -7.29 -6.03 -26.07
CA LEU A 290 -8.03 -7.14 -26.67
C LEU A 290 -9.52 -6.82 -26.83
N ALA A 291 -10.13 -6.12 -25.88
CA ALA A 291 -11.53 -5.73 -25.96
C ALA A 291 -11.79 -4.70 -27.08
N SER A 292 -10.79 -3.91 -27.46
CA SER A 292 -10.92 -2.97 -28.60
C SER A 292 -11.11 -3.67 -29.95
N LEU A 293 -10.67 -4.94 -30.07
CA LEU A 293 -10.87 -5.79 -31.25
C LEU A 293 -12.29 -6.37 -31.36
N LEU A 294 -13.10 -6.18 -30.32
CA LEU A 294 -14.49 -6.63 -30.26
C LEU A 294 -15.44 -5.53 -30.77
N PRO A 295 -16.73 -5.84 -31.00
CA PRO A 295 -17.70 -4.84 -31.37
C PRO A 295 -17.77 -3.66 -30.42
N GLU A 296 -18.40 -2.58 -30.88
CA GLU A 296 -18.58 -1.34 -30.13
C GLU A 296 -19.19 -1.56 -28.74
N GLY A 297 -18.75 -0.78 -27.75
CA GLY A 297 -19.21 -0.84 -26.36
C GLY A 297 -18.52 -1.90 -25.49
N HIS A 298 -17.73 -2.82 -26.06
CA HIS A 298 -17.07 -3.87 -25.28
C HIS A 298 -15.91 -3.35 -24.41
N MET A 299 -15.17 -2.32 -24.86
CA MET A 299 -14.14 -1.70 -24.02
C MET A 299 -14.76 -1.00 -22.80
N ALA A 300 -15.86 -0.27 -23.02
CA ALA A 300 -16.61 0.40 -21.96
C ALA A 300 -17.19 -0.62 -20.98
N SER A 301 -17.81 -1.68 -21.50
CA SER A 301 -18.36 -2.77 -20.69
C SER A 301 -17.31 -3.43 -19.80
N LEU A 302 -16.12 -3.70 -20.36
CA LEU A 302 -15.00 -4.26 -19.61
C LEU A 302 -14.51 -3.30 -18.52
N PHE A 303 -14.44 -2.02 -18.80
CA PHE A 303 -14.07 -0.98 -17.84
C PHE A 303 -15.07 -0.90 -16.68
N TYR A 304 -16.38 -0.88 -16.94
CA TYR A 304 -17.38 -0.85 -15.87
C TYR A 304 -17.41 -2.14 -15.07
N ALA A 305 -17.23 -3.30 -15.69
CA ALA A 305 -17.11 -4.58 -14.99
C ALA A 305 -15.90 -4.59 -14.03
N GLU A 306 -14.73 -4.05 -14.45
CA GLU A 306 -13.56 -3.88 -13.59
C GLU A 306 -13.88 -3.01 -12.36
N ARG A 307 -14.66 -1.93 -12.52
CA ARG A 307 -15.06 -1.06 -11.41
C ARG A 307 -15.94 -1.76 -10.39
N LEU A 308 -16.90 -2.55 -10.86
CA LEU A 308 -17.75 -3.35 -9.99
C LEU A 308 -16.96 -4.42 -9.22
N LEU A 309 -15.99 -5.05 -9.88
CA LEU A 309 -15.09 -6.03 -9.27
C LEU A 309 -14.20 -5.40 -8.17
N GLU A 310 -13.77 -4.16 -8.34
CA GLU A 310 -12.90 -3.46 -7.37
C GLU A 310 -13.57 -3.18 -6.03
N PHE A 311 -14.90 -3.14 -5.98
CA PHE A 311 -15.61 -2.86 -4.74
C PHE A 311 -15.40 -3.96 -3.68
N PRO A 312 -15.75 -5.23 -3.92
CA PRO A 312 -15.48 -6.31 -2.95
C PRO A 312 -13.99 -6.51 -2.71
N LEU A 313 -13.17 -6.34 -3.74
CA LEU A 313 -11.72 -6.46 -3.62
C LEU A 313 -11.12 -5.46 -2.63
N GLY A 314 -11.60 -4.23 -2.67
CA GLY A 314 -11.13 -3.17 -1.78
C GLY A 314 -11.58 -3.32 -0.34
N VAL A 315 -12.73 -3.95 -0.10
CA VAL A 315 -13.28 -4.17 1.24
C VAL A 315 -12.70 -5.44 1.87
N LEU A 316 -12.70 -6.55 1.12
CA LEU A 316 -12.34 -7.87 1.64
C LEU A 316 -10.86 -8.22 1.41
N GLY A 317 -10.36 -7.99 0.19
CA GLY A 317 -9.02 -8.43 -0.20
C GLY A 317 -7.89 -7.61 0.41
N ALA A 318 -8.06 -6.29 0.53
CA ALA A 318 -7.02 -5.41 1.08
C ALA A 318 -6.84 -5.62 2.59
N ALA A 319 -7.92 -5.89 3.33
CA ALA A 319 -7.89 -6.01 4.79
C ALA A 319 -6.96 -7.14 5.27
N VAL A 320 -7.02 -8.31 4.64
CA VAL A 320 -6.18 -9.47 5.03
C VAL A 320 -4.71 -9.24 4.74
N GLY A 321 -4.39 -8.70 3.55
CA GLY A 321 -3.01 -8.43 3.15
C GLY A 321 -2.34 -7.36 4.02
N MET A 322 -3.05 -6.28 4.33
CA MET A 322 -2.55 -5.21 5.21
C MET A 322 -2.36 -5.67 6.65
N ALA A 323 -3.25 -6.53 7.16
CA ALA A 323 -3.14 -7.06 8.51
C ALA A 323 -1.97 -8.06 8.68
N ALA A 324 -1.67 -8.84 7.63
CA ALA A 324 -0.59 -9.83 7.66
C ALA A 324 0.81 -9.21 7.46
N ALA A 325 0.93 -8.11 6.72
CA ALA A 325 2.22 -7.54 6.32
C ALA A 325 3.16 -7.16 7.50
N PRO A 326 2.72 -6.45 8.57
CA PRO A 326 3.58 -6.13 9.69
C PRO A 326 4.06 -7.38 10.42
N ARG A 327 3.16 -8.32 10.67
CA ARG A 327 3.48 -9.58 11.35
C ARG A 327 4.48 -10.44 10.59
N LEU A 328 4.32 -10.52 9.27
CA LEU A 328 5.27 -11.23 8.41
C LEU A 328 6.64 -10.56 8.43
N ALA A 329 6.70 -9.23 8.45
CA ALA A 329 7.96 -8.50 8.54
C ALA A 329 8.66 -8.76 9.89
N GLU A 330 7.93 -8.72 11.02
CA GLU A 330 8.46 -9.04 12.35
C GLU A 330 8.97 -10.48 12.43
N LEU A 331 8.19 -11.45 11.95
CA LEU A 331 8.56 -12.87 11.95
C LEU A 331 9.75 -13.17 11.03
N ALA A 332 9.90 -12.45 9.92
CA ALA A 332 11.06 -12.58 9.04
C ALA A 332 12.32 -12.02 9.69
N ALA A 333 12.21 -10.88 10.37
CA ALA A 333 13.32 -10.25 11.09
C ALA A 333 13.78 -11.11 12.29
N SER A 334 12.84 -11.59 13.12
CA SER A 334 13.15 -12.38 14.33
C SER A 334 13.80 -13.73 14.02
N LYS A 335 13.56 -14.30 12.83
CA LYS A 335 14.14 -15.59 12.40
C LYS A 335 15.36 -15.46 11.49
N GLY A 336 15.88 -14.24 11.27
CA GLY A 336 17.01 -14.02 10.36
C GLY A 336 16.74 -14.44 8.92
N LEU A 337 15.46 -14.48 8.49
CA LEU A 337 15.07 -14.91 7.15
C LEU A 337 15.24 -13.82 6.09
N SER A 338 15.40 -12.56 6.50
CA SER A 338 15.68 -11.44 5.61
C SER A 338 17.12 -11.51 5.07
N ARG A 339 17.32 -11.09 3.82
CA ARG A 339 18.66 -10.98 3.22
C ARG A 339 19.54 -9.98 3.95
N SER A 340 18.97 -8.92 4.50
CA SER A 340 19.72 -7.89 5.25
C SER A 340 20.28 -8.43 6.56
N SER A 341 19.61 -9.37 7.24
CA SER A 341 20.13 -9.98 8.46
C SER A 341 21.36 -10.85 8.22
N ARG A 342 21.57 -11.39 7.01
CA ARG A 342 22.76 -12.16 6.65
C ARG A 342 23.99 -11.27 6.39
N PHE A 343 23.80 -9.99 6.12
CA PHE A 343 24.92 -9.02 5.97
C PHE A 343 25.31 -8.36 7.28
N HIS A 344 24.55 -8.56 8.36
CA HIS A 344 24.90 -8.11 9.71
C HIS A 344 25.63 -9.18 10.54
N GLU A 345 25.77 -10.40 10.08
CA GLU A 345 26.86 -11.27 10.50
C GLU A 345 28.14 -10.77 9.81
N ILE A 346 28.68 -9.66 10.28
CA ILE A 346 30.12 -9.43 10.24
C ILE A 346 30.69 -10.69 10.91
N PRO A 347 31.60 -11.44 10.24
CA PRO A 347 32.28 -12.53 10.92
C PRO A 347 32.78 -11.93 12.23
N SER A 348 32.30 -12.42 13.35
CA SER A 348 32.92 -12.17 14.62
C SER A 348 34.37 -12.58 14.40
N PHE A 349 35.22 -11.57 14.22
CA PHE A 349 36.65 -11.76 14.26
C PHE A 349 36.86 -12.45 15.59
N SER A 350 37.08 -13.73 15.51
CA SER A 350 37.48 -14.56 16.64
C SER A 350 38.74 -13.90 17.16
N LEU A 351 38.58 -13.05 18.16
CA LEU A 351 39.68 -12.66 19.00
C LEU A 351 40.14 -13.98 19.59
N SER A 352 41.17 -14.57 18.95
CA SER A 352 41.99 -15.61 19.51
C SER A 352 42.20 -15.24 20.98
N GLN A 353 41.84 -16.16 21.86
CA GLN A 353 42.08 -16.01 23.29
C GLN A 353 43.47 -15.45 23.49
N PRO A 354 43.67 -14.45 24.36
CA PRO A 354 45.03 -13.98 24.68
C PRO A 354 45.78 -15.19 25.20
N GLN A 355 46.87 -15.56 24.50
CA GLN A 355 47.86 -16.48 25.01
C GLN A 355 48.25 -15.96 26.40
N LYS A 356 48.32 -16.89 27.37
CA LYS A 356 48.85 -16.62 28.71
C LYS A 356 50.13 -15.82 28.56
N PRO A 357 50.32 -14.70 29.27
CA PRO A 357 51.56 -13.98 29.23
C PRO A 357 52.68 -14.89 29.73
N GLU A 358 53.63 -15.17 28.91
CA GLU A 358 54.95 -15.66 29.24
C GLU A 358 55.54 -14.68 30.28
N GLN A 359 56.15 -15.22 31.34
CA GLN A 359 56.68 -14.44 32.47
C GLN A 359 57.51 -13.28 31.99
N ALA A 360 57.04 -12.06 32.19
CA ALA A 360 57.81 -10.86 31.96
C ALA A 360 58.66 -10.58 33.19
N ASP A 361 59.95 -10.32 32.92
CA ASP A 361 60.94 -9.91 33.91
C ASP A 361 60.49 -8.65 34.69
N PRO A 362 60.90 -8.51 35.95
CA PRO A 362 60.50 -7.39 36.80
C PRO A 362 61.05 -6.07 36.29
N PRO A 363 60.32 -4.95 36.43
CA PRO A 363 60.73 -3.66 35.93
C PRO A 363 61.99 -3.13 36.66
N PRO A 364 62.87 -2.39 35.93
CA PRO A 364 64.08 -1.85 36.54
C PRO A 364 63.78 -0.75 37.57
N PRO A 365 64.65 -0.53 38.56
CA PRO A 365 64.40 0.36 39.68
C PRO A 365 64.36 1.85 39.24
N LEU A 366 63.58 2.64 39.97
CA LEU A 366 63.22 4.06 39.75
C LEU A 366 64.39 5.07 39.77
N SER A 367 65.63 4.63 39.73
CA SER A 367 66.82 5.48 39.76
C SER A 367 67.34 5.95 38.35
N ALA A 368 66.72 5.42 37.27
CA ALA A 368 67.21 5.74 35.89
C ALA A 368 66.49 6.94 35.23
N PHE A 369 65.60 7.63 35.90
CA PHE A 369 64.84 8.76 35.30
C PHE A 369 65.30 10.15 35.81
N ARG A 370 66.57 10.30 36.09
CA ARG A 370 67.07 11.57 36.57
C ARG A 370 68.27 12.13 35.73
N THR A 371 68.12 12.20 34.42
CA THR A 371 69.03 13.04 33.59
C THR A 371 68.46 13.17 32.18
N ALA A 372 67.57 14.10 31.97
CA ALA A 372 67.35 14.78 30.68
C ALA A 372 66.48 16.02 30.95
N ARG A 373 67.14 17.03 31.48
CA ARG A 373 66.62 18.40 31.54
C ARG A 373 67.53 19.22 30.65
N ASN A 374 66.96 19.99 29.77
CA ASN A 374 67.47 21.02 28.90
C ASN A 374 67.40 20.65 27.41
N ASP A 375 66.33 21.11 26.80
CA ASP A 375 66.44 21.97 25.63
C ASP A 375 65.07 22.57 25.29
N THR A 376 64.92 23.82 25.68
CA THR A 376 63.84 24.72 25.37
C THR A 376 64.03 25.32 23.99
N LYS A 377 63.01 25.23 23.12
CA LYS A 377 62.74 26.27 22.12
C LYS A 377 61.30 26.68 22.13
N ALA A 378 61.07 27.95 22.38
CA ALA A 378 59.85 28.66 22.55
C ALA A 378 59.03 28.80 21.23
N ILE A 379 57.72 28.73 21.34
CA ILE A 379 56.79 29.29 20.37
C ILE A 379 55.83 30.21 21.15
N PRO A 380 55.61 31.48 20.72
CA PRO A 380 54.85 32.47 21.47
C PRO A 380 53.38 32.48 21.10
N GLY A 381 52.51 32.71 22.07
CA GLY A 381 51.15 33.22 21.84
C GLY A 381 49.98 32.39 22.34
N ALA A 382 49.82 32.25 23.65
CA ALA A 382 48.50 31.97 24.22
C ALA A 382 48.34 32.74 25.55
N ARG A 383 47.34 33.59 25.63
CA ARG A 383 46.98 34.37 26.81
C ARG A 383 46.42 33.48 27.88
N LEU A 384 47.01 33.55 29.06
CA LEU A 384 46.48 33.05 30.33
C LEU A 384 45.36 33.96 30.82
N GLN A 385 44.23 33.40 31.16
CA GLN A 385 43.20 34.03 31.99
C GLN A 385 43.33 33.53 33.43
N LYS A 386 43.21 34.48 34.35
CA LYS A 386 43.50 34.39 35.81
C LYS A 386 42.53 33.44 36.55
N PRO A 387 42.96 32.92 37.73
CA PRO A 387 42.13 32.12 38.61
C PRO A 387 41.16 32.97 39.43
N TRP A 388 40.04 32.37 39.79
CA TRP A 388 39.04 32.92 40.71
C TRP A 388 39.41 32.56 42.14
N ASP A 389 39.46 33.58 43.00
CA ASP A 389 39.68 33.43 44.45
C ASP A 389 38.38 33.08 45.15
N GLY A 390 38.46 32.14 46.08
CA GLY A 390 37.35 31.68 46.86
C GLY A 390 37.06 32.56 48.08
N GLU A 391 35.79 32.63 48.45
CA GLU A 391 35.38 32.94 49.82
C GLU A 391 34.37 31.92 50.31
N GLY A 392 34.57 31.50 51.54
CA GLY A 392 33.94 30.39 52.19
C GLY A 392 32.58 30.66 52.79
N LEU A 393 31.87 29.61 53.03
CA LEU A 393 30.76 29.55 54.00
C LEU A 393 30.96 28.36 54.91
N ALA A 394 30.85 28.69 56.23
CA ALA A 394 31.04 27.77 57.35
C ALA A 394 29.95 26.69 57.43
N PHE A 395 30.41 25.50 57.86
CA PHE A 395 29.50 24.43 58.30
C PHE A 395 29.36 24.48 59.84
N GLU A 396 28.08 24.47 60.27
CA GLU A 396 27.68 24.16 61.66
C GLU A 396 27.16 22.73 61.75
N ASP A 397 27.50 22.11 62.89
CA ASP A 397 27.33 20.71 63.18
C ASP A 397 25.88 20.21 63.24
N GLY A 398 25.64 18.96 62.79
CA GLY A 398 24.38 18.28 63.01
C GLY A 398 24.41 16.83 62.52
N GLU A 399 24.76 15.87 63.41
CA GLU A 399 24.69 14.44 63.14
C GLU A 399 23.26 13.94 62.91
N PRO A 400 22.99 13.01 61.99
CA PRO A 400 21.79 12.18 62.05
C PRO A 400 22.09 10.74 62.46
N PHE A 401 21.38 10.38 63.46
CA PHE A 401 21.23 9.07 64.07
C PHE A 401 20.63 8.05 63.09
N PHE A 402 21.39 7.06 62.65
CA PHE A 402 20.83 5.91 61.94
C PHE A 402 20.67 4.72 62.90
N LYS A 403 19.40 4.42 63.26
CA LYS A 403 19.02 3.15 63.88
C LYS A 403 19.06 2.04 62.80
N ARG A 404 19.85 0.99 63.02
CA ARG A 404 19.76 -0.26 62.27
C ARG A 404 18.41 -0.91 62.63
N GLY A 405 17.52 -0.96 61.64
CA GLY A 405 16.33 -1.81 61.66
C GLY A 405 16.56 -3.00 60.72
N GLU A 406 16.22 -4.19 61.20
CA GLU A 406 16.25 -5.44 60.45
C GLU A 406 15.30 -5.37 59.24
N PRO A 407 15.61 -6.04 58.07
CA PRO A 407 14.73 -6.04 56.93
C PRO A 407 13.49 -6.93 57.21
N PRO A 408 12.27 -6.47 56.87
CA PRO A 408 11.08 -7.31 56.96
C PRO A 408 11.10 -8.36 55.85
N HIS A 409 10.97 -9.64 56.25
CA HIS A 409 10.64 -10.73 55.34
C HIS A 409 9.23 -10.52 54.79
N GLY A 410 9.09 -9.82 53.67
CA GLY A 410 7.87 -9.76 52.83
C GLY A 410 7.90 -10.85 51.77
N PRO A 411 6.75 -11.39 51.37
CA PRO A 411 6.69 -12.47 50.39
C PRO A 411 7.24 -11.99 49.04
N LEU A 412 8.10 -12.84 48.45
CA LEU A 412 8.69 -12.69 47.13
C LEU A 412 7.63 -12.29 46.11
N SER A 413 7.76 -11.08 45.53
CA SER A 413 7.01 -10.69 44.36
C SER A 413 7.25 -11.71 43.23
N PRO A 414 6.22 -12.20 42.56
CA PRO A 414 6.41 -13.15 41.46
C PRO A 414 7.27 -12.52 40.38
N SER A 415 8.32 -13.26 40.01
CA SER A 415 9.19 -12.92 38.87
C SER A 415 8.35 -12.66 37.60
N PRO A 416 8.73 -11.72 36.70
CA PRO A 416 7.97 -11.41 35.50
C PRO A 416 8.07 -12.48 34.41
N SER A 417 8.21 -13.75 34.78
CA SER A 417 8.42 -14.87 33.84
C SER A 417 7.21 -15.76 33.58
N SER A 418 5.98 -15.28 33.80
CA SER A 418 4.78 -16.09 33.49
C SER A 418 3.63 -15.29 32.88
N LEU A 419 3.93 -14.41 31.91
CA LEU A 419 2.94 -14.13 30.87
C LEU A 419 2.91 -15.37 29.95
N PRO A 420 1.73 -15.98 29.72
CA PRO A 420 1.64 -17.09 28.77
C PRO A 420 2.02 -16.54 27.40
N THR A 421 3.27 -16.75 26.98
CA THR A 421 3.70 -16.53 25.62
C THR A 421 2.92 -17.52 24.77
N ALA A 422 1.90 -17.01 24.07
CA ALA A 422 1.27 -17.78 23.01
C ALA A 422 2.40 -18.36 22.13
N PRO A 423 2.34 -19.65 21.75
CA PRO A 423 3.43 -20.27 21.00
C PRO A 423 3.75 -19.40 19.77
N PRO A 424 5.02 -19.12 19.50
CA PRO A 424 5.40 -18.24 18.42
C PRO A 424 4.89 -18.85 17.12
N HIS A 425 3.84 -18.23 16.54
CA HIS A 425 3.34 -18.65 15.22
C HIS A 425 4.52 -18.63 14.24
N SER A 426 4.68 -19.71 13.49
CA SER A 426 5.76 -19.75 12.51
C SER A 426 5.44 -18.80 11.35
N PHE A 427 6.46 -18.33 10.66
CA PHE A 427 6.28 -17.48 9.46
C PHE A 427 5.37 -18.18 8.42
N SER A 428 5.49 -19.52 8.29
CA SER A 428 4.63 -20.32 7.44
C SER A 428 3.18 -20.35 7.90
N ASP A 429 2.93 -20.44 9.22
CA ASP A 429 1.56 -20.47 9.74
C ASP A 429 0.83 -19.16 9.49
N GLU A 430 1.53 -18.02 9.59
CA GLU A 430 0.92 -16.72 9.30
C GLU A 430 0.59 -16.56 7.81
N ILE A 431 1.44 -17.04 6.90
CA ILE A 431 1.14 -17.06 5.45
C ILE A 431 -0.08 -17.94 5.18
N GLN A 432 -0.11 -19.16 5.72
CA GLN A 432 -1.21 -20.10 5.53
C GLN A 432 -2.54 -19.56 6.07
N ARG A 433 -2.50 -18.98 7.27
CA ARG A 433 -3.65 -18.31 7.87
C ARG A 433 -4.18 -17.18 6.99
N ALA A 434 -3.30 -16.29 6.54
CA ALA A 434 -3.68 -15.16 5.68
C ALA A 434 -4.20 -15.65 4.31
N ALA A 435 -3.62 -16.72 3.76
CA ALA A 435 -4.09 -17.35 2.52
C ALA A 435 -5.51 -17.93 2.67
N LEU A 436 -5.75 -18.69 3.75
CA LEU A 436 -7.07 -19.26 4.02
C LEU A 436 -8.14 -18.21 4.27
N LEU A 437 -7.80 -17.14 4.99
CA LEU A 437 -8.72 -16.00 5.19
C LEU A 437 -9.01 -15.27 3.87
N SER A 438 -7.98 -15.06 3.04
CA SER A 438 -8.14 -14.42 1.73
C SER A 438 -9.05 -15.24 0.83
N LEU A 439 -8.82 -16.54 0.72
CA LEU A 439 -9.66 -17.44 -0.07
C LEU A 439 -11.07 -17.54 0.50
N GLY A 440 -11.21 -17.78 1.81
CA GLY A 440 -12.50 -17.94 2.46
C GLY A 440 -13.42 -16.73 2.40
N LEU A 441 -12.90 -15.53 2.24
CA LEU A 441 -13.71 -14.32 2.05
C LEU A 441 -14.00 -14.04 0.57
N ASN A 442 -13.02 -14.28 -0.31
CA ASN A 442 -13.13 -13.84 -1.71
C ASN A 442 -13.68 -14.92 -2.66
N LEU A 443 -13.61 -16.20 -2.32
CA LEU A 443 -14.26 -17.26 -3.09
C LEU A 443 -15.80 -17.08 -3.15
N PRO A 444 -16.51 -16.96 -2.01
CA PRO A 444 -17.96 -16.77 -2.05
C PRO A 444 -18.34 -15.40 -2.64
N ALA A 445 -17.51 -14.37 -2.41
CA ALA A 445 -17.74 -13.06 -3.02
C ALA A 445 -17.66 -13.12 -4.56
N ALA A 446 -16.71 -13.88 -5.10
CA ALA A 446 -16.60 -14.10 -6.55
C ALA A 446 -17.80 -14.88 -7.10
N ALA A 447 -18.18 -15.96 -6.44
CA ALA A 447 -19.32 -16.77 -6.84
C ALA A 447 -20.65 -16.00 -6.78
N GLY A 448 -20.84 -15.26 -5.68
CA GLY A 448 -22.00 -14.38 -5.54
C GLY A 448 -22.06 -13.31 -6.61
N LEU A 449 -20.91 -12.63 -6.86
CA LEU A 449 -20.81 -11.59 -7.88
C LEU A 449 -21.11 -12.11 -9.28
N ALA A 450 -20.62 -13.31 -9.62
CA ALA A 450 -20.93 -13.96 -10.88
C ALA A 450 -22.43 -14.30 -10.99
N ALA A 451 -23.03 -14.85 -9.93
CA ALA A 451 -24.42 -15.25 -9.90
C ALA A 451 -25.40 -14.07 -10.05
N ILE A 452 -25.07 -12.93 -9.44
CA ILE A 452 -25.93 -11.72 -9.47
C ILE A 452 -25.46 -10.67 -10.48
N SER A 453 -24.55 -11.02 -11.40
CA SER A 453 -23.91 -10.04 -12.30
C SER A 453 -24.93 -9.24 -13.12
N LEU A 454 -25.92 -9.91 -13.70
CA LEU A 454 -26.94 -9.26 -14.53
C LEU A 454 -27.84 -8.29 -13.74
N PRO A 455 -28.54 -8.69 -12.66
CA PRO A 455 -29.34 -7.76 -11.89
C PRO A 455 -28.50 -6.66 -11.22
N LEU A 456 -27.26 -6.95 -10.85
CA LEU A 456 -26.36 -5.95 -10.27
C LEU A 456 -26.03 -4.85 -11.27
N VAL A 457 -25.60 -5.22 -12.48
CA VAL A 457 -25.27 -4.26 -13.55
C VAL A 457 -26.50 -3.47 -13.95
N ALA A 458 -27.66 -4.13 -14.08
CA ALA A 458 -28.93 -3.48 -14.44
C ALA A 458 -29.35 -2.42 -13.40
N VAL A 459 -29.23 -2.73 -12.09
CA VAL A 459 -29.58 -1.78 -11.02
C VAL A 459 -28.61 -0.62 -10.96
N VAL A 460 -27.33 -0.88 -11.19
CA VAL A 460 -26.29 0.12 -10.95
C VAL A 460 -26.04 1.01 -12.15
N LEU A 461 -26.02 0.41 -13.36
CA LEU A 461 -25.63 1.08 -14.59
C LEU A 461 -26.76 1.17 -15.63
N GLY A 462 -27.77 0.31 -15.58
CA GLY A 462 -28.83 0.17 -16.56
C GLY A 462 -29.82 1.33 -16.60
N HIS A 463 -29.32 2.55 -16.75
CA HIS A 463 -30.08 3.80 -16.76
C HIS A 463 -29.55 4.73 -17.86
N GLY A 464 -30.41 5.61 -18.37
CA GLY A 464 -30.05 6.60 -19.39
C GLY A 464 -29.63 5.96 -20.71
N ALA A 465 -28.46 6.30 -21.23
CA ALA A 465 -27.92 5.75 -22.46
C ALA A 465 -27.37 4.30 -22.32
N PHE A 466 -27.30 3.76 -21.09
CA PHE A 466 -26.77 2.41 -20.85
C PHE A 466 -27.87 1.37 -21.06
N ASP A 467 -28.01 0.90 -22.29
CA ASP A 467 -29.08 0.02 -22.76
C ASP A 467 -28.92 -1.45 -22.29
N ALA A 468 -29.90 -2.29 -22.64
CA ALA A 468 -29.91 -3.71 -22.27
C ALA A 468 -28.71 -4.49 -22.87
N GLN A 469 -28.20 -4.08 -24.02
CA GLN A 469 -27.04 -4.70 -24.66
C GLN A 469 -25.76 -4.40 -23.84
N ALA A 470 -25.56 -3.13 -23.46
CA ALA A 470 -24.45 -2.71 -22.60
C ALA A 470 -24.50 -3.38 -21.22
N VAL A 471 -25.74 -3.51 -20.64
CA VAL A 471 -25.96 -4.26 -19.39
C VAL A 471 -25.51 -5.71 -19.53
N SER A 472 -25.94 -6.39 -20.60
CA SER A 472 -25.59 -7.80 -20.84
C SER A 472 -24.09 -7.99 -21.05
N ALA A 473 -23.46 -7.13 -21.87
CA ALA A 473 -22.02 -7.19 -22.15
C ALA A 473 -21.18 -6.95 -20.87
N THR A 474 -21.60 -5.98 -20.04
CA THR A 474 -20.94 -5.67 -18.78
C THR A 474 -21.13 -6.78 -17.75
N ALA A 475 -22.32 -7.37 -17.64
CA ALA A 475 -22.61 -8.51 -16.77
C ALA A 475 -21.78 -9.73 -17.15
N LEU A 476 -21.65 -10.01 -18.45
CA LEU A 476 -20.79 -11.06 -18.99
C LEU A 476 -19.33 -10.84 -18.62
N ALA A 477 -18.82 -9.63 -18.83
CA ALA A 477 -17.45 -9.27 -18.47
C ALA A 477 -17.20 -9.40 -16.96
N LEU A 478 -18.17 -8.99 -16.11
CA LEU A 478 -18.10 -9.12 -14.66
C LEU A 478 -18.08 -10.59 -14.22
N CYS A 479 -18.94 -11.43 -14.82
CA CYS A 479 -18.96 -12.88 -14.58
C CYS A 479 -17.61 -13.52 -14.92
N ALA A 480 -17.00 -13.13 -16.03
CA ALA A 480 -15.71 -13.64 -16.49
C ALA A 480 -14.51 -13.14 -15.66
N TYR A 481 -14.59 -11.95 -15.08
CA TYR A 481 -13.59 -11.44 -14.13
C TYR A 481 -13.71 -12.06 -12.73
N ALA A 482 -14.90 -12.45 -12.31
CA ALA A 482 -15.16 -12.92 -10.95
C ALA A 482 -14.24 -14.05 -10.49
N PRO A 483 -13.90 -15.08 -11.31
CA PRO A 483 -12.97 -16.13 -10.93
C PRO A 483 -11.55 -15.63 -10.60
N GLY A 484 -11.15 -14.47 -11.08
CA GLY A 484 -9.85 -13.85 -10.78
C GLY A 484 -9.78 -13.18 -9.39
N LEU A 485 -10.94 -12.84 -8.78
CA LEU A 485 -11.01 -12.14 -7.51
C LEU A 485 -10.29 -12.87 -6.35
N PRO A 486 -10.50 -14.18 -6.12
CA PRO A 486 -9.80 -14.91 -5.07
C PRO A 486 -8.30 -14.98 -5.29
N ALA A 487 -7.85 -15.13 -6.54
CA ALA A 487 -6.43 -15.15 -6.89
C ALA A 487 -5.75 -13.82 -6.63
N TYR A 488 -6.40 -12.71 -6.96
CA TYR A 488 -5.91 -11.37 -6.66
C TYR A 488 -5.80 -11.15 -5.15
N ALA A 489 -6.81 -11.52 -4.38
CA ALA A 489 -6.82 -11.39 -2.93
C ALA A 489 -5.73 -12.27 -2.28
N LEU A 490 -5.55 -13.51 -2.75
CA LEU A 490 -4.50 -14.43 -2.31
C LEU A 490 -3.09 -13.89 -2.58
N SER A 491 -2.90 -13.21 -3.71
CA SER A 491 -1.61 -12.62 -4.06
C SER A 491 -1.12 -11.58 -3.05
N ARG A 492 -2.01 -10.89 -2.31
CA ARG A 492 -1.66 -9.83 -1.36
C ARG A 492 -0.79 -10.31 -0.19
N PRO A 493 -1.21 -11.32 0.62
CA PRO A 493 -0.36 -11.85 1.69
C PRO A 493 0.90 -12.55 1.16
N LEU A 494 0.85 -13.18 -0.03
CA LEU A 494 2.03 -13.78 -0.64
C LEU A 494 3.06 -12.74 -1.05
N LEU A 495 2.63 -11.60 -1.60
CA LEU A 495 3.49 -10.46 -1.89
C LEU A 495 4.11 -9.88 -0.62
N ALA A 496 3.32 -9.72 0.46
CA ALA A 496 3.83 -9.26 1.74
C ALA A 496 4.92 -10.18 2.30
N ALA A 497 4.73 -11.50 2.18
CA ALA A 497 5.74 -12.50 2.56
C ALA A 497 7.02 -12.40 1.69
N CYS A 498 6.87 -12.22 0.37
CA CYS A 498 7.99 -12.03 -0.53
C CYS A 498 8.78 -10.75 -0.20
N HIS A 499 8.11 -9.66 0.14
CA HIS A 499 8.75 -8.40 0.55
C HIS A 499 9.48 -8.55 1.89
N ALA A 500 8.89 -9.25 2.87
CA ALA A 500 9.53 -9.55 4.15
C ALA A 500 10.81 -10.39 3.97
N LEU A 501 10.85 -11.26 2.96
CA LEU A 501 12.03 -12.07 2.59
C LEU A 501 12.98 -11.36 1.60
N GLU A 502 12.74 -10.11 1.23
CA GLU A 502 13.51 -9.33 0.24
C GLU A 502 13.72 -10.11 -1.08
N SER A 503 12.69 -10.81 -1.52
CA SER A 503 12.75 -11.68 -2.69
C SER A 503 12.44 -10.95 -3.99
N GLY A 504 13.21 -11.20 -5.05
CA GLY A 504 12.90 -10.74 -6.41
C GLY A 504 11.80 -11.55 -7.14
N LEU A 505 11.21 -12.56 -6.47
CA LEU A 505 10.17 -13.42 -7.02
C LEU A 505 8.95 -12.66 -7.54
N PRO A 506 8.42 -11.60 -6.84
CA PRO A 506 7.24 -10.88 -7.29
C PRO A 506 7.32 -10.33 -8.71
N LEU A 507 8.48 -9.77 -9.08
CA LEU A 507 8.66 -9.21 -10.42
C LEU A 507 8.63 -10.29 -11.50
N LYS A 508 9.31 -11.42 -11.26
CA LYS A 508 9.33 -12.55 -12.21
C LYS A 508 7.95 -13.19 -12.36
N ALA A 509 7.27 -13.44 -11.24
CA ALA A 509 5.92 -14.01 -11.25
C ALA A 509 4.93 -13.11 -11.99
N ALA A 510 4.98 -11.80 -11.74
CA ALA A 510 4.11 -10.83 -12.37
C ALA A 510 4.37 -10.69 -13.89
N ALA A 511 5.63 -10.76 -14.35
CA ALA A 511 5.96 -10.73 -15.77
C ALA A 511 5.42 -11.94 -16.51
N ILE A 512 5.57 -13.15 -15.95
CA ILE A 512 5.02 -14.38 -16.52
C ILE A 512 3.48 -14.31 -16.52
N ALA A 513 2.88 -13.89 -15.42
CA ALA A 513 1.43 -13.75 -15.29
C ALA A 513 0.85 -12.77 -16.32
N LEU A 514 1.56 -11.67 -16.60
CA LEU A 514 1.18 -10.70 -17.63
C LEU A 514 1.19 -11.35 -19.02
N ALA A 515 2.24 -12.09 -19.36
CA ALA A 515 2.33 -12.81 -20.63
C ALA A 515 1.18 -13.83 -20.76
N VAL A 516 0.88 -14.58 -19.69
CA VAL A 516 -0.24 -15.54 -19.65
C VAL A 516 -1.58 -14.83 -19.77
N ALA A 517 -1.78 -13.67 -19.12
CA ALA A 517 -3.01 -12.89 -19.22
C ALA A 517 -3.28 -12.42 -20.66
N ILE A 518 -2.25 -11.90 -21.33
CA ILE A 518 -2.38 -11.36 -22.70
C ILE A 518 -2.52 -12.51 -23.70
N ALA A 519 -1.62 -13.48 -23.71
CA ALA A 519 -1.65 -14.59 -24.67
C ALA A 519 -2.88 -15.50 -24.46
N GLY A 520 -3.19 -15.83 -23.20
CA GLY A 520 -4.40 -16.58 -22.84
C GLY A 520 -5.68 -15.80 -23.17
N GLY A 521 -5.70 -14.50 -22.87
CA GLY A 521 -6.82 -13.61 -23.21
C GLY A 521 -7.04 -13.57 -24.73
N TYR A 522 -5.98 -13.43 -25.53
CA TYR A 522 -6.06 -13.45 -26.98
C TYR A 522 -6.62 -14.78 -27.51
N ALA A 523 -6.05 -15.90 -27.08
CA ALA A 523 -6.52 -17.24 -27.48
C ALA A 523 -7.99 -17.48 -27.09
N LEU A 524 -8.39 -17.05 -25.89
CA LEU A 524 -9.78 -17.14 -25.44
C LEU A 524 -10.71 -16.19 -26.22
N THR A 525 -10.23 -15.02 -26.64
CA THR A 525 -11.00 -14.08 -27.46
C THR A 525 -11.30 -14.67 -28.82
N LEU A 526 -10.36 -15.34 -29.46
CA LEU A 526 -10.57 -16.04 -30.74
C LEU A 526 -11.63 -17.13 -30.66
N ARG A 527 -11.79 -17.80 -29.49
CA ARG A 527 -12.73 -18.92 -29.32
C ARG A 527 -14.07 -18.51 -28.69
N PHE A 528 -14.04 -17.56 -27.76
CA PHE A 528 -15.20 -17.22 -26.92
C PHE A 528 -15.60 -15.72 -27.02
N GLY A 529 -15.00 -14.97 -27.94
CA GLY A 529 -15.33 -13.55 -28.17
C GLY A 529 -15.16 -12.71 -26.89
N ALA A 530 -16.23 -12.04 -26.48
CA ALA A 530 -16.23 -11.09 -25.37
C ALA A 530 -15.86 -11.68 -23.99
N TRP A 531 -15.92 -12.99 -23.81
CA TRP A 531 -15.44 -13.67 -22.60
C TRP A 531 -13.91 -13.68 -22.50
N GLY A 532 -13.19 -13.60 -23.64
CA GLY A 532 -11.74 -13.81 -23.71
C GLY A 532 -10.92 -12.84 -22.88
N PRO A 533 -11.05 -11.52 -23.07
CA PRO A 533 -10.20 -10.55 -22.37
C PRO A 533 -10.32 -10.63 -20.84
N PRO A 534 -11.52 -10.67 -20.22
CA PRO A 534 -11.64 -10.77 -18.76
C PRO A 534 -11.22 -12.13 -18.20
N LEU A 535 -11.46 -13.24 -18.91
CA LEU A 535 -10.96 -14.56 -18.53
C LEU A 535 -9.44 -14.63 -18.59
N GLY A 536 -8.82 -13.98 -19.58
CA GLY A 536 -7.37 -13.87 -19.68
C GLY A 536 -6.74 -13.20 -18.45
N VAL A 537 -7.35 -12.12 -17.96
CA VAL A 537 -6.92 -11.49 -16.70
C VAL A 537 -7.08 -12.44 -15.52
N SER A 538 -8.22 -13.13 -15.42
CA SER A 538 -8.46 -14.11 -14.36
C SER A 538 -7.40 -15.23 -14.37
N LEU A 539 -7.06 -15.74 -15.54
CA LEU A 539 -6.01 -16.74 -15.73
C LEU A 539 -4.63 -16.21 -15.32
N GLY A 540 -4.29 -14.99 -15.71
CA GLY A 540 -3.03 -14.33 -15.30
C GLY A 540 -2.94 -14.13 -13.78
N LEU A 541 -4.03 -13.73 -13.12
CA LEU A 541 -4.09 -13.56 -11.67
C LEU A 541 -3.86 -14.89 -10.94
N TRP A 542 -4.45 -15.99 -11.40
CA TRP A 542 -4.20 -17.33 -10.85
C TRP A 542 -2.77 -17.81 -11.12
N CYS A 543 -2.23 -17.55 -12.32
CA CYS A 543 -0.83 -17.83 -12.63
C CYS A 543 0.10 -17.08 -11.66
N ASN A 544 -0.13 -15.78 -11.41
CA ASN A 544 0.65 -15.01 -10.45
C ASN A 544 0.59 -15.59 -9.04
N ALA A 545 -0.61 -15.90 -8.55
CA ALA A 545 -0.80 -16.47 -7.22
C ALA A 545 -0.09 -17.84 -7.09
N ALA A 546 -0.20 -18.69 -8.11
CA ALA A 546 0.46 -19.99 -8.15
C ALA A 546 2.00 -19.86 -8.15
N LEU A 547 2.55 -18.98 -8.97
CA LEU A 547 4.00 -18.74 -9.03
C LEU A 547 4.55 -18.20 -7.72
N LEU A 548 3.84 -17.27 -7.08
CA LEU A 548 4.20 -16.76 -5.75
C LEU A 548 4.13 -17.87 -4.71
N TRP A 549 3.09 -18.68 -4.71
CA TRP A 549 2.94 -19.82 -3.79
C TRP A 549 4.07 -20.84 -3.97
N ILE A 550 4.30 -21.30 -5.20
CA ILE A 550 5.36 -22.27 -5.53
C ILE A 550 6.74 -21.70 -5.18
N GLY A 551 7.00 -20.44 -5.49
CA GLY A 551 8.29 -19.81 -5.17
C GLY A 551 8.52 -19.63 -3.67
N LEU A 552 7.47 -19.37 -2.88
CA LEU A 552 7.54 -19.30 -1.42
C LEU A 552 7.65 -20.70 -0.79
N SER A 553 6.93 -21.70 -1.31
CA SER A 553 6.97 -23.06 -0.77
C SER A 553 8.35 -23.74 -0.90
N ARG A 554 9.18 -23.26 -1.84
CA ARG A 554 10.59 -23.68 -1.96
C ARG A 554 11.50 -23.11 -0.86
N ARG A 555 11.04 -22.09 -0.12
CA ARG A 555 11.83 -21.41 0.92
C ARG A 555 11.27 -21.66 2.32
N VAL A 556 9.98 -21.87 2.41
CA VAL A 556 9.22 -22.02 3.65
C VAL A 556 8.24 -23.17 3.46
N SER A 557 8.11 -24.05 4.44
CA SER A 557 7.18 -25.18 4.37
C SER A 557 5.73 -24.69 4.40
N LEU A 558 5.13 -24.48 3.23
CA LEU A 558 3.72 -24.08 3.09
C LEU A 558 2.87 -25.32 2.79
N ARG A 559 1.83 -25.52 3.60
CA ARG A 559 0.84 -26.58 3.40
C ARG A 559 -0.55 -26.00 3.50
N LEU A 560 -1.36 -26.08 2.45
CA LEU A 560 -2.77 -25.75 2.54
C LEU A 560 -3.52 -26.92 3.18
N PRO A 561 -4.36 -26.68 4.20
CA PRO A 561 -5.23 -27.70 4.75
C PRO A 561 -6.31 -28.04 3.70
N LEU A 562 -6.14 -29.15 3.01
CA LEU A 562 -7.01 -29.58 1.91
C LEU A 562 -8.47 -29.68 2.34
N ARG A 563 -8.74 -30.12 3.56
CA ARG A 563 -10.10 -30.17 4.12
C ARG A 563 -10.76 -28.78 4.17
N SER A 564 -10.05 -27.80 4.69
CA SER A 564 -10.57 -26.41 4.77
C SER A 564 -10.82 -25.83 3.38
N LEU A 565 -9.91 -26.07 2.45
CA LEU A 565 -10.05 -25.63 1.06
C LEU A 565 -11.22 -26.33 0.36
N ALA A 566 -11.41 -27.64 0.56
CA ALA A 566 -12.52 -28.38 0.00
C ALA A 566 -13.88 -27.86 0.52
N VAL A 567 -13.98 -27.56 1.83
CA VAL A 567 -15.18 -26.98 2.43
C VAL A 567 -15.46 -25.57 1.86
N GLN A 568 -14.41 -24.74 1.70
CA GLN A 568 -14.55 -23.42 1.09
C GLN A 568 -15.03 -23.50 -0.37
N LEU A 569 -14.48 -24.43 -1.16
CA LEU A 569 -14.88 -24.63 -2.55
C LEU A 569 -16.31 -25.17 -2.66
N ALA A 570 -16.69 -26.15 -1.85
CA ALA A 570 -18.07 -26.67 -1.79
C ALA A 570 -19.05 -25.58 -1.36
N GLY A 571 -18.74 -24.82 -0.30
CA GLY A 571 -19.52 -23.69 0.14
C GLY A 571 -19.67 -22.60 -0.93
N THR A 572 -18.61 -22.36 -1.70
CA THR A 572 -18.60 -21.42 -2.83
C THR A 572 -19.53 -21.87 -3.95
N SER A 573 -19.51 -23.15 -4.31
CA SER A 573 -20.43 -23.71 -5.32
C SER A 573 -21.89 -23.63 -4.85
N LEU A 574 -22.15 -23.92 -3.58
CA LEU A 574 -23.47 -23.76 -3.00
C LEU A 574 -23.94 -22.30 -2.96
N THR A 575 -23.02 -21.36 -2.68
CA THR A 575 -23.29 -19.92 -2.75
C THR A 575 -23.72 -19.49 -4.14
N PHE A 576 -22.97 -19.92 -5.18
CA PHE A 576 -23.35 -19.65 -6.56
C PHE A 576 -24.72 -20.23 -6.88
N GLY A 577 -24.94 -21.52 -6.60
CA GLY A 577 -26.19 -22.20 -6.89
C GLY A 577 -27.39 -21.57 -6.17
N SER A 578 -27.25 -21.20 -4.89
CA SER A 578 -28.35 -20.56 -4.14
C SER A 578 -28.62 -19.14 -4.62
N ALA A 579 -27.61 -18.31 -4.84
CA ALA A 579 -27.79 -16.95 -5.30
C ALA A 579 -28.36 -16.92 -6.74
N TYR A 580 -27.83 -17.73 -7.63
CA TYR A 580 -28.31 -17.84 -9.01
C TYR A 580 -29.73 -18.44 -9.08
N GLY A 581 -30.01 -19.48 -8.26
CA GLY A 581 -31.34 -20.05 -8.13
C GLY A 581 -32.39 -19.05 -7.68
N VAL A 582 -32.03 -18.15 -6.74
CA VAL A 582 -32.89 -17.04 -6.32
C VAL A 582 -33.12 -16.04 -7.46
N VAL A 583 -32.07 -15.69 -8.22
CA VAL A 583 -32.21 -14.78 -9.38
C VAL A 583 -33.16 -15.38 -10.43
N LEU A 584 -33.07 -16.67 -10.72
CA LEU A 584 -33.96 -17.35 -11.65
C LEU A 584 -35.38 -17.43 -11.12
N TRP A 585 -35.56 -17.80 -9.84
CA TRP A 585 -36.88 -17.92 -9.20
C TRP A 585 -37.58 -16.55 -9.13
N ALA A 586 -36.84 -15.51 -8.79
CA ALA A 586 -37.36 -14.15 -8.70
C ALA A 586 -37.33 -13.41 -10.07
N GLY A 587 -37.23 -14.11 -11.19
CA GLY A 587 -37.09 -13.53 -12.52
C GLY A 587 -38.17 -12.53 -12.93
N HIS A 588 -39.38 -12.64 -12.35
CA HIS A 588 -40.49 -11.69 -12.53
C HIS A 588 -40.43 -10.49 -11.57
N ALA A 589 -39.59 -10.53 -10.54
CA ALA A 589 -39.43 -9.44 -9.59
C ALA A 589 -38.46 -8.38 -10.12
N SER A 590 -38.48 -7.19 -9.52
CA SER A 590 -37.51 -6.13 -9.85
C SER A 590 -36.08 -6.59 -9.57
N ASN A 591 -35.13 -6.08 -10.32
CA ASN A 591 -33.69 -6.37 -10.12
C ASN A 591 -33.23 -6.08 -8.69
N ILE A 592 -33.80 -5.04 -8.05
CA ILE A 592 -33.51 -4.71 -6.64
C ILE A 592 -34.01 -5.84 -5.71
N ALA A 593 -35.21 -6.38 -5.94
CA ALA A 593 -35.73 -7.49 -5.15
C ALA A 593 -34.88 -8.77 -5.35
N GLN A 594 -34.46 -9.05 -6.58
CA GLN A 594 -33.56 -10.17 -6.86
C GLN A 594 -32.26 -10.05 -6.06
N LEU A 595 -31.63 -8.86 -6.04
CA LEU A 595 -30.40 -8.61 -5.26
C LEU A 595 -30.66 -8.72 -3.74
N ALA A 596 -31.74 -8.14 -3.25
CA ALA A 596 -32.10 -8.16 -1.83
C ALA A 596 -32.33 -9.59 -1.29
N LEU A 597 -32.74 -10.51 -2.13
CA LEU A 597 -32.94 -11.92 -1.78
C LEU A 597 -31.70 -12.78 -2.05
N ALA A 598 -31.04 -12.60 -3.18
CA ALA A 598 -29.90 -13.44 -3.59
C ALA A 598 -28.65 -13.24 -2.74
N ILE A 599 -28.35 -11.98 -2.34
CA ILE A 599 -27.14 -11.69 -1.54
C ILE A 599 -27.22 -12.36 -0.15
N PRO A 600 -28.30 -12.18 0.66
CA PRO A 600 -28.42 -12.87 1.93
C PRO A 600 -28.48 -14.40 1.79
N ALA A 601 -29.19 -14.93 0.76
CA ALA A 601 -29.24 -16.36 0.50
C ALA A 601 -27.87 -16.97 0.29
N GLY A 602 -27.06 -16.39 -0.59
CA GLY A 602 -25.68 -16.84 -0.82
C GLY A 602 -24.82 -16.73 0.43
N ALA A 603 -24.89 -15.61 1.16
CA ALA A 603 -24.12 -15.38 2.37
C ALA A 603 -24.47 -16.38 3.50
N THR A 604 -25.76 -16.65 3.71
CA THR A 604 -26.22 -17.60 4.75
C THR A 604 -25.82 -19.03 4.41
N VAL A 605 -25.94 -19.45 3.16
CA VAL A 605 -25.53 -20.78 2.68
C VAL A 605 -24.02 -20.98 2.87
N TYR A 606 -23.20 -19.96 2.55
CA TYR A 606 -21.77 -20.04 2.77
C TYR A 606 -21.41 -20.12 4.25
N ALA A 607 -21.99 -19.26 5.07
CA ALA A 607 -21.76 -19.28 6.51
C ALA A 607 -22.16 -20.62 7.14
N ALA A 608 -23.29 -21.19 6.73
CA ALA A 608 -23.73 -22.51 7.16
C ALA A 608 -22.75 -23.62 6.74
N SER A 609 -22.26 -23.60 5.50
CA SER A 609 -21.29 -24.59 5.00
C SER A 609 -19.98 -24.56 5.79
N LEU A 610 -19.49 -23.37 6.17
CA LEU A 610 -18.31 -23.22 7.03
C LEU A 610 -18.57 -23.69 8.48
N LEU A 611 -19.75 -23.38 9.03
CA LEU A 611 -20.12 -23.80 10.39
C LEU A 611 -20.21 -25.33 10.51
N ILE A 612 -20.68 -26.01 9.47
CA ILE A 612 -20.81 -27.47 9.42
C ILE A 612 -19.47 -28.12 9.10
N GLY A 613 -18.76 -27.65 8.08
CA GLY A 613 -17.56 -28.32 7.53
C GLY A 613 -16.23 -27.90 8.17
N ASP A 614 -16.09 -26.63 8.58
CA ASP A 614 -14.84 -26.08 9.13
C ASP A 614 -15.08 -24.99 10.19
N ARG A 615 -15.56 -25.39 11.36
CA ARG A 615 -15.75 -24.47 12.50
C ARG A 615 -14.47 -23.76 12.92
N ASN A 616 -13.29 -24.33 12.64
CA ASN A 616 -12.01 -23.73 13.00
C ASN A 616 -11.71 -22.48 12.17
N TRP A 617 -12.30 -22.33 10.98
CA TRP A 617 -12.13 -21.15 10.16
C TRP A 617 -12.56 -19.86 10.90
N PHE A 618 -13.66 -19.90 11.65
CA PHE A 618 -14.10 -18.74 12.44
C PHE A 618 -13.14 -18.36 13.57
N ARG A 619 -12.35 -19.34 14.07
CA ARG A 619 -11.31 -19.06 15.07
C ARG A 619 -10.14 -18.28 14.47
N LEU A 620 -9.92 -18.37 13.14
CA LEU A 620 -8.91 -17.58 12.45
C LEU A 620 -9.23 -16.08 12.47
N LEU A 621 -10.52 -15.71 12.47
CA LEU A 621 -10.98 -14.32 12.59
C LEU A 621 -10.80 -13.76 14.02
N LYS A 622 -10.94 -14.58 15.05
CA LYS A 622 -10.89 -14.16 16.47
C LYS A 622 -9.48 -14.04 17.04
N LYS A 623 -8.49 -14.71 16.48
CA LYS A 623 -7.09 -14.60 16.92
C LYS A 623 -6.49 -13.30 16.39
N ARG A 624 -6.67 -12.21 17.15
CA ARG A 624 -5.94 -10.93 17.00
C ARG A 624 -4.67 -10.95 17.81
#